data_e479a01ff902830b9fbbb08f591b93af
#
_entry.id   e479a01ff902830b9fbbb08f591b93af
#
_cell.length_a   1.000
_cell.length_b   1.000
_cell.length_c   1.000
_cell.angle_alpha   90.00
_cell.angle_beta   90.00
_cell.angle_gamma   90.00
#
_symmetry.space_group_name_H-M   'P 1'
#
loop_
_entity.id
_entity.type
_entity.pdbx_description
1 polymer ?
#
loop_
_entity_poly.entity_id
_entity_poly.type
_entity_poly.pdbx_seq_one_letter_code
_entity_poly.pdbx_strand_id
1 'polypeptide(L)'
;MDMKVPDWEGRTAEADTAFDRLACALSDQAVLCHALESVADRLPGGVMSAECLHLRRAIPPILTAVHRLEEEIILPFMTERWRMPSGLAEILDQIRYEQIEEECYAEELCDALRAYGTGLGKPSPETLGYMLRAYFDCARRRIRFDCNVLLPMLSAASLAGKSLGLPNHSVPSGGSGSEP
;
A
#
# COMPACT_ATOMS: atom_id res chain seq x y z
N MET A 1 -11.63 6.97 -24.71
CA MET A 1 -10.32 6.43 -24.29
C MET A 1 -10.62 5.50 -23.14
N ASP A 2 -10.62 4.20 -23.40
CA ASP A 2 -10.94 3.19 -22.37
C ASP A 2 -9.81 3.21 -21.33
N MET A 3 -10.09 3.75 -20.15
CA MET A 3 -9.20 3.67 -19.01
C MET A 3 -9.25 2.23 -18.48
N LYS A 4 -8.36 1.41 -19.03
CA LYS A 4 -8.18 0.03 -18.56
C LYS A 4 -7.64 0.12 -17.13
N VAL A 5 -8.50 -0.22 -16.17
CA VAL A 5 -8.02 -0.40 -14.80
C VAL A 5 -6.97 -1.49 -14.81
N PRO A 6 -5.82 -1.24 -14.22
CA PRO A 6 -4.77 -2.24 -14.13
C PRO A 6 -5.30 -3.49 -13.43
N ASP A 7 -4.94 -4.65 -13.94
CA ASP A 7 -5.16 -5.93 -13.25
C ASP A 7 -4.19 -6.00 -12.06
N TRP A 8 -4.65 -5.44 -10.94
CA TRP A 8 -3.87 -5.35 -9.71
C TRP A 8 -3.75 -6.71 -9.01
N GLU A 9 -4.73 -7.61 -9.18
CA GLU A 9 -4.68 -8.95 -8.57
C GLU A 9 -3.59 -9.82 -9.22
N GLY A 10 -3.42 -9.73 -10.54
CA GLY A 10 -2.39 -10.50 -11.26
C GLY A 10 -0.98 -10.06 -10.91
N ARG A 11 -0.72 -8.75 -10.80
CA ARG A 11 0.63 -8.22 -10.56
C ARG A 11 1.18 -8.54 -9.18
N THR A 12 0.34 -8.53 -8.15
CA THR A 12 0.77 -8.89 -6.78
C THR A 12 1.07 -10.38 -6.63
N ALA A 13 0.48 -11.23 -7.46
CA ALA A 13 0.72 -12.67 -7.42
C ALA A 13 2.07 -13.08 -8.05
N GLU A 14 2.62 -12.26 -8.97
CA GLU A 14 3.89 -12.53 -9.65
C GLU A 14 5.14 -12.02 -8.90
N ALA A 15 4.95 -11.28 -7.79
CA ALA A 15 6.06 -10.70 -7.05
C ALA A 15 6.80 -11.76 -6.20
N ASP A 16 8.10 -11.92 -6.45
CA ASP A 16 8.95 -12.96 -5.84
C ASP A 16 9.19 -12.74 -4.34
N THR A 17 9.09 -11.51 -3.84
CA THR A 17 9.35 -11.16 -2.44
C THR A 17 8.21 -10.35 -1.83
N ALA A 18 8.16 -10.34 -0.49
CA ALA A 18 7.21 -9.51 0.24
C ALA A 18 7.39 -8.00 -0.07
N PHE A 19 8.64 -7.57 -0.29
CA PHE A 19 8.97 -6.19 -0.67
C PHE A 19 8.48 -5.84 -2.07
N ASP A 20 8.62 -6.77 -3.02
CA ASP A 20 8.11 -6.57 -4.37
C ASP A 20 6.58 -6.45 -4.38
N ARG A 21 5.89 -7.25 -3.56
CA ARG A 21 4.44 -7.14 -3.39
C ARG A 21 4.02 -5.77 -2.84
N LEU A 22 4.72 -5.26 -1.83
CA LEU A 22 4.46 -3.91 -1.31
C LEU A 22 4.74 -2.84 -2.35
N ALA A 23 5.85 -2.93 -3.07
CA ALA A 23 6.17 -1.98 -4.15
C ALA A 23 5.11 -2.00 -5.26
N CYS A 24 4.58 -3.17 -5.63
CA CYS A 24 3.48 -3.30 -6.58
C CYS A 24 2.20 -2.66 -6.05
N ALA A 25 1.82 -2.90 -4.80
CA ALA A 25 0.62 -2.33 -4.20
C ALA A 25 0.70 -0.79 -4.12
N LEU A 26 1.86 -0.23 -3.75
CA LEU A 26 2.10 1.22 -3.78
C LEU A 26 2.02 1.80 -5.20
N SER A 27 2.50 1.05 -6.21
CA SER A 27 2.36 1.45 -7.61
C SER A 27 0.89 1.48 -8.06
N ASP A 28 0.09 0.50 -7.65
CA ASP A 28 -1.35 0.46 -7.94
C ASP A 28 -2.09 1.61 -7.25
N GLN A 29 -1.73 1.93 -6.01
CA GLN A 29 -2.26 3.10 -5.31
C GLN A 29 -1.87 4.41 -6.01
N ALA A 30 -0.66 4.52 -6.55
CA ALA A 30 -0.25 5.68 -7.32
C ALA A 30 -1.07 5.83 -8.62
N VAL A 31 -1.35 4.73 -9.32
CA VAL A 31 -2.24 4.72 -10.51
C VAL A 31 -3.66 5.15 -10.13
N LEU A 32 -4.18 4.67 -8.99
CA LEU A 32 -5.47 5.13 -8.47
C LEU A 32 -5.48 6.64 -8.21
N CYS A 33 -4.43 7.19 -7.59
CA CYS A 33 -4.30 8.63 -7.36
C CYS A 33 -4.36 9.43 -8.66
N HIS A 34 -3.72 8.97 -9.74
CA HIS A 34 -3.80 9.62 -11.05
C HIS A 34 -5.22 9.56 -11.65
N ALA A 35 -5.92 8.44 -11.46
CA ALA A 35 -7.30 8.32 -11.92
C ALA A 35 -8.25 9.27 -11.17
N LEU A 36 -8.09 9.39 -9.84
CA LEU A 36 -8.86 10.32 -9.01
C LEU A 36 -8.59 11.79 -9.38
N GLU A 37 -7.33 12.16 -9.63
CA GLU A 37 -6.92 13.48 -10.10
C GLU A 37 -7.55 13.80 -11.44
N SER A 38 -7.51 12.87 -12.40
CA SER A 38 -8.14 13.03 -13.71
C SER A 38 -9.65 13.29 -13.61
N VAL A 39 -10.34 12.68 -12.64
CA VAL A 39 -11.75 12.99 -12.36
C VAL A 39 -11.89 14.39 -11.78
N ALA A 40 -11.08 14.75 -10.78
CA ALA A 40 -11.12 16.04 -10.12
C ALA A 40 -10.91 17.21 -11.13
N ASP A 41 -10.04 17.03 -12.12
CA ASP A 41 -9.70 18.06 -13.10
C ASP A 41 -10.76 18.22 -14.19
N ARG A 42 -11.61 17.20 -14.40
CA ARG A 42 -12.72 17.25 -15.37
C ARG A 42 -14.05 17.72 -14.80
N LEU A 43 -14.14 17.91 -13.48
CA LEU A 43 -15.34 18.49 -12.86
C LEU A 43 -15.51 19.97 -13.30
N PRO A 44 -16.75 20.44 -13.49
CA PRO A 44 -18.03 19.74 -13.26
C PRO A 44 -18.58 18.95 -14.46
N GLY A 45 -18.05 19.12 -15.65
CA GLY A 45 -18.75 18.73 -16.87
C GLY A 45 -18.25 17.50 -17.62
N GLY A 46 -17.11 16.94 -17.24
CA GLY A 46 -16.43 15.88 -18.01
C GLY A 46 -16.37 14.51 -17.33
N VAL A 47 -17.17 14.28 -16.30
CA VAL A 47 -17.10 13.04 -15.48
C VAL A 47 -18.31 12.17 -15.73
N MET A 48 -18.08 10.91 -16.11
CA MET A 48 -19.14 9.92 -16.32
C MET A 48 -19.52 9.23 -15.03
N SER A 49 -20.81 8.94 -14.82
CA SER A 49 -21.34 8.17 -13.71
C SER A 49 -20.64 6.82 -13.53
N ALA A 50 -20.41 6.11 -14.64
CA ALA A 50 -19.72 4.80 -14.62
C ALA A 50 -18.29 4.90 -14.08
N GLU A 51 -17.59 5.98 -14.35
CA GLU A 51 -16.23 6.24 -13.88
C GLU A 51 -16.20 6.44 -12.36
N CYS A 52 -17.11 7.25 -11.81
CA CYS A 52 -17.25 7.43 -10.37
C CYS A 52 -17.54 6.08 -9.65
N LEU A 53 -18.47 5.31 -10.20
CA LEU A 53 -18.84 4.00 -9.63
C LEU A 53 -17.71 2.97 -9.74
N HIS A 54 -16.88 3.08 -10.78
CA HIS A 54 -15.72 2.25 -10.95
C HIS A 54 -14.63 2.58 -9.92
N LEU A 55 -14.26 3.85 -9.78
CA LEU A 55 -13.27 4.31 -8.78
C LEU A 55 -13.70 3.98 -7.36
N ARG A 56 -14.99 4.16 -7.03
CA ARG A 56 -15.54 3.72 -5.75
C ARG A 56 -15.25 2.25 -5.42
N ARG A 57 -15.29 1.36 -6.44
CA ARG A 57 -15.02 -0.07 -6.25
C ARG A 57 -13.53 -0.37 -6.16
N ALA A 58 -12.70 0.45 -6.79
CA ALA A 58 -11.25 0.25 -6.82
C ALA A 58 -10.54 0.71 -5.53
N ILE A 59 -11.04 1.76 -4.86
CA ILE A 59 -10.42 2.34 -3.67
C ILE A 59 -10.22 1.30 -2.54
N PRO A 60 -11.26 0.61 -2.03
CA PRO A 60 -11.11 -0.23 -0.84
C PRO A 60 -10.10 -1.38 -1.01
N PRO A 61 -10.14 -2.19 -2.09
CA PRO A 61 -9.21 -3.31 -2.21
C PRO A 61 -7.75 -2.86 -2.39
N ILE A 62 -7.50 -1.74 -3.08
CA ILE A 62 -6.14 -1.20 -3.25
C ILE A 62 -5.61 -0.73 -1.89
N LEU A 63 -6.39 0.03 -1.14
CA LEU A 63 -6.01 0.52 0.18
C LEU A 63 -5.75 -0.62 1.15
N THR A 64 -6.67 -1.58 1.24
CA THR A 64 -6.54 -2.77 2.10
C THR A 64 -5.29 -3.58 1.74
N ALA A 65 -4.94 -3.71 0.45
CA ALA A 65 -3.74 -4.42 0.03
C ALA A 65 -2.46 -3.74 0.53
N VAL A 66 -2.37 -2.42 0.48
CA VAL A 66 -1.23 -1.66 1.00
C VAL A 66 -1.14 -1.82 2.52
N HIS A 67 -2.21 -1.53 3.26
CA HIS A 67 -2.21 -1.61 4.73
C HIS A 67 -1.85 -3.01 5.24
N ARG A 68 -2.42 -4.06 4.64
CA ARG A 68 -2.10 -5.43 5.00
C ARG A 68 -0.63 -5.77 4.77
N LEU A 69 -0.05 -5.36 3.65
CA LEU A 69 1.36 -5.62 3.36
C LEU A 69 2.29 -4.82 4.26
N GLU A 70 1.93 -3.59 4.63
CA GLU A 70 2.63 -2.82 5.64
C GLU A 70 2.62 -3.55 6.99
N GLU A 71 1.48 -4.04 7.43
CA GLU A 71 1.35 -4.82 8.67
C GLU A 71 2.12 -6.14 8.62
N GLU A 72 2.02 -6.90 7.52
CA GLU A 72 2.70 -8.20 7.37
C GLU A 72 4.23 -8.07 7.23
N ILE A 73 4.73 -6.97 6.67
CA ILE A 73 6.15 -6.79 6.37
C ILE A 73 6.83 -5.84 7.34
N ILE A 74 6.27 -4.65 7.52
CA ILE A 74 6.93 -3.57 8.26
C ILE A 74 6.91 -3.86 9.75
N LEU A 75 5.75 -4.22 10.30
CA LEU A 75 5.61 -4.44 11.74
C LEU A 75 6.51 -5.57 12.26
N PRO A 76 6.51 -6.79 11.67
CA PRO A 76 7.41 -7.85 12.11
C PRO A 76 8.88 -7.49 11.93
N PHE A 77 9.23 -6.87 10.80
CA PHE A 77 10.59 -6.50 10.52
C PHE A 77 11.14 -5.48 11.54
N MET A 78 10.36 -4.48 11.88
CA MET A 78 10.75 -3.46 12.87
C MET A 78 10.82 -4.02 14.28
N THR A 79 9.96 -4.97 14.64
CA THR A 79 9.94 -5.57 15.98
C THR A 79 11.02 -6.62 16.19
N GLU A 80 11.35 -7.42 15.18
CA GLU A 80 12.27 -8.56 15.32
C GLU A 80 13.74 -8.19 15.09
N ARG A 81 14.02 -7.29 14.13
CA ARG A 81 15.40 -7.00 13.70
C ARG A 81 16.00 -5.73 14.26
N TRP A 82 15.18 -4.77 14.59
CA TRP A 82 15.68 -3.60 15.26
C TRP A 82 15.48 -3.76 16.77
N ARG A 83 16.57 -3.99 17.49
CA ARG A 83 16.65 -3.63 18.91
C ARG A 83 16.55 -2.10 19.00
N MET A 84 15.38 -1.58 18.67
CA MET A 84 15.16 -0.14 18.57
C MET A 84 15.12 0.50 19.95
N PRO A 85 15.68 1.72 20.08
CA PRO A 85 15.52 2.53 21.26
C PRO A 85 14.04 2.80 21.57
N SER A 86 13.77 3.26 22.77
CA SER A 86 12.48 3.82 23.22
C SER A 86 11.91 4.74 22.11
N GLY A 87 10.75 4.41 21.56
CA GLY A 87 10.08 5.20 20.51
C GLY A 87 9.50 4.36 19.36
N LEU A 88 9.81 3.06 19.29
CA LEU A 88 9.26 2.22 18.22
C LEU A 88 7.75 2.06 18.36
N ALA A 89 7.25 1.89 19.58
CA ALA A 89 5.83 1.72 19.83
C ALA A 89 5.04 2.94 19.34
N GLU A 90 5.54 4.14 19.60
CA GLU A 90 4.92 5.39 19.14
C GLU A 90 4.89 5.50 17.62
N ILE A 91 5.95 5.06 16.92
CA ILE A 91 5.98 5.05 15.43
C ILE A 91 4.94 4.07 14.89
N LEU A 92 4.84 2.87 15.47
CA LEU A 92 3.87 1.86 15.07
C LEU A 92 2.43 2.31 15.33
N ASP A 93 2.18 2.94 16.46
CA ASP A 93 0.88 3.50 16.80
C ASP A 93 0.52 4.66 15.86
N GLN A 94 1.49 5.49 15.48
CA GLN A 94 1.30 6.55 14.48
C GLN A 94 0.93 5.97 13.11
N ILE A 95 1.62 4.93 12.64
CA ILE A 95 1.31 4.26 11.37
C ILE A 95 -0.13 3.73 11.38
N ARG A 96 -0.54 3.05 12.46
CA ARG A 96 -1.90 2.53 12.59
C ARG A 96 -2.95 3.63 12.64
N TYR A 97 -2.65 4.72 13.33
CA TYR A 97 -3.53 5.87 13.39
C TYR A 97 -3.75 6.48 11.99
N GLU A 98 -2.67 6.66 11.23
CA GLU A 98 -2.75 7.16 9.85
C GLU A 98 -3.51 6.22 8.92
N GLN A 99 -3.37 4.90 9.09
CA GLN A 99 -4.15 3.91 8.34
C GLN A 99 -5.65 4.05 8.61
N ILE A 100 -6.04 4.20 9.88
CA ILE A 100 -7.45 4.40 10.27
C ILE A 100 -8.00 5.71 9.68
N GLU A 101 -7.23 6.80 9.72
CA GLU A 101 -7.65 8.06 9.11
C GLU A 101 -7.84 7.92 7.60
N GLU A 102 -6.91 7.25 6.91
CA GLU A 102 -6.98 7.04 5.47
C GLU A 102 -8.20 6.17 5.10
N GLU A 103 -8.53 5.15 5.88
CA GLU A 103 -9.74 4.34 5.71
C GLU A 103 -11.01 5.17 5.86
N CYS A 104 -11.10 6.01 6.90
CA CYS A 104 -12.25 6.90 7.08
C CYS A 104 -12.43 7.86 5.89
N TYR A 105 -11.35 8.48 5.42
CA TYR A 105 -11.40 9.35 4.22
C TYR A 105 -11.80 8.57 2.96
N ALA A 106 -11.31 7.33 2.81
CA ALA A 106 -11.66 6.47 1.69
C ALA A 106 -13.15 6.11 1.69
N GLU A 107 -13.73 5.81 2.86
CA GLU A 107 -15.17 5.51 3.00
C GLU A 107 -16.02 6.74 2.62
N GLU A 108 -15.70 7.92 3.17
CA GLU A 108 -16.41 9.16 2.84
C GLU A 108 -16.33 9.49 1.33
N LEU A 109 -15.13 9.32 0.73
CA LEU A 109 -14.95 9.53 -0.69
C LEU A 109 -15.73 8.51 -1.53
N CYS A 110 -15.75 7.24 -1.12
CA CYS A 110 -16.54 6.19 -1.77
C CYS A 110 -18.04 6.50 -1.76
N ASP A 111 -18.56 7.04 -0.66
CA ASP A 111 -19.96 7.46 -0.56
C ASP A 111 -20.24 8.69 -1.44
N ALA A 112 -19.35 9.66 -1.48
CA ALA A 112 -19.46 10.82 -2.36
C ALA A 112 -19.43 10.42 -3.86
N LEU A 113 -18.52 9.54 -4.25
CA LEU A 113 -18.43 8.99 -5.61
C LEU A 113 -19.70 8.20 -5.99
N ARG A 114 -20.24 7.42 -5.05
CA ARG A 114 -21.50 6.71 -5.26
C ARG A 114 -22.66 7.68 -5.47
N ALA A 115 -22.80 8.66 -4.59
CA ALA A 115 -23.88 9.65 -4.66
C ALA A 115 -23.79 10.47 -5.95
N TYR A 116 -22.59 10.90 -6.33
CA TYR A 116 -22.35 11.61 -7.58
C TYR A 116 -22.66 10.75 -8.82
N GLY A 117 -22.18 9.51 -8.85
CA GLY A 117 -22.38 8.58 -9.97
C GLY A 117 -23.83 8.12 -10.14
N THR A 118 -24.60 8.02 -9.04
CA THR A 118 -26.04 7.67 -9.12
C THR A 118 -26.96 8.87 -9.28
N GLY A 119 -26.47 10.08 -9.07
CA GLY A 119 -27.27 11.31 -9.09
C GLY A 119 -28.18 11.48 -7.87
N LEU A 120 -28.10 10.60 -6.87
CA LEU A 120 -28.93 10.62 -5.66
C LEU A 120 -28.20 11.34 -4.54
N GLY A 121 -28.70 12.54 -4.14
CA GLY A 121 -28.11 13.31 -3.07
C GLY A 121 -26.63 13.69 -3.31
N LYS A 122 -26.25 13.88 -4.56
CA LYS A 122 -24.87 14.11 -4.97
C LYS A 122 -24.28 15.36 -4.33
N PRO A 123 -23.00 15.29 -3.91
CA PRO A 123 -22.26 16.46 -3.49
C PRO A 123 -22.14 17.45 -4.68
N SER A 124 -21.90 18.72 -4.41
CA SER A 124 -21.54 19.64 -5.47
C SER A 124 -20.24 19.19 -6.18
N PRO A 125 -20.04 19.53 -7.45
CA PRO A 125 -18.77 19.23 -8.13
C PRO A 125 -17.55 19.76 -7.37
N GLU A 126 -17.66 20.93 -6.76
CA GLU A 126 -16.62 21.56 -5.97
C GLU A 126 -16.32 20.74 -4.72
N THR A 127 -17.36 20.27 -4.02
CA THR A 127 -17.20 19.42 -2.83
C THR A 127 -16.52 18.09 -3.19
N LEU A 128 -17.00 17.43 -4.27
CA LEU A 128 -16.36 16.19 -4.73
C LEU A 128 -14.90 16.43 -5.15
N GLY A 129 -14.64 17.51 -5.88
CA GLY A 129 -13.29 17.88 -6.32
C GLY A 129 -12.35 18.15 -5.13
N TYR A 130 -12.86 18.76 -4.06
CA TYR A 130 -12.10 18.97 -2.84
C TYR A 130 -11.78 17.64 -2.12
N MET A 131 -12.77 16.76 -1.98
CA MET A 131 -12.57 15.44 -1.36
C MET A 131 -11.58 14.57 -2.14
N LEU A 132 -11.69 14.56 -3.47
CA LEU A 132 -10.74 13.86 -4.34
C LEU A 132 -9.31 14.34 -4.13
N ARG A 133 -9.09 15.67 -4.15
CA ARG A 133 -7.75 16.26 -3.97
C ARG A 133 -7.19 15.98 -2.59
N ALA A 134 -7.98 16.13 -1.54
CA ALA A 134 -7.55 15.83 -0.17
C ALA A 134 -7.08 14.38 -0.04
N TYR A 135 -7.82 13.42 -0.61
CA TYR A 135 -7.49 12.00 -0.55
C TYR A 135 -6.20 11.69 -1.33
N PHE A 136 -6.13 12.02 -2.63
CA PHE A 136 -4.97 11.63 -3.42
C PHE A 136 -3.69 12.39 -3.04
N ASP A 137 -3.78 13.62 -2.51
CA ASP A 137 -2.61 14.34 -1.99
C ASP A 137 -2.08 13.68 -0.71
N CYS A 138 -2.96 13.20 0.17
CA CYS A 138 -2.58 12.43 1.35
C CYS A 138 -1.92 11.10 0.96
N ALA A 139 -2.58 10.31 0.12
CA ALA A 139 -2.06 9.04 -0.36
C ALA A 139 -0.69 9.18 -1.07
N ARG A 140 -0.51 10.21 -1.90
CA ARG A 140 0.78 10.48 -2.56
C ARG A 140 1.91 10.84 -1.60
N ARG A 141 1.61 11.54 -0.50
CA ARG A 141 2.62 11.80 0.54
C ARG A 141 3.05 10.51 1.21
N ARG A 142 2.09 9.63 1.53
CA ARG A 142 2.35 8.32 2.11
C ARG A 142 3.18 7.45 1.15
N ILE A 143 2.75 7.28 -0.09
CA ILE A 143 3.48 6.52 -1.12
C ILE A 143 4.94 7.01 -1.24
N ARG A 144 5.17 8.33 -1.27
CA ARG A 144 6.54 8.88 -1.34
C ARG A 144 7.36 8.54 -0.11
N PHE A 145 6.78 8.56 1.07
CA PHE A 145 7.46 8.15 2.29
C PHE A 145 7.83 6.66 2.24
N ASP A 146 6.89 5.81 1.88
CA ASP A 146 7.10 4.36 1.81
C ASP A 146 8.16 4.00 0.75
N CYS A 147 8.09 4.59 -0.44
CA CYS A 147 9.05 4.33 -1.50
C CYS A 147 10.45 4.89 -1.22
N ASN A 148 10.57 6.05 -0.59
CA ASN A 148 11.86 6.72 -0.43
C ASN A 148 12.51 6.45 0.92
N VAL A 149 11.76 6.02 1.93
CA VAL A 149 12.27 5.77 3.28
C VAL A 149 12.11 4.32 3.67
N LEU A 150 10.87 3.80 3.72
CA LEU A 150 10.62 2.46 4.25
C LEU A 150 11.21 1.36 3.39
N LEU A 151 10.91 1.30 2.10
CA LEU A 151 11.42 0.24 1.21
C LEU A 151 12.95 0.20 1.14
N PRO A 152 13.69 1.31 1.00
CA PRO A 152 15.15 1.28 1.06
C PRO A 152 15.70 0.81 2.41
N MET A 153 15.10 1.22 3.52
CA MET A 153 15.51 0.77 4.85
C MET A 153 15.33 -0.73 5.03
N LEU A 154 14.17 -1.26 4.61
CA LEU A 154 13.85 -2.68 4.68
C LEU A 154 14.80 -3.49 3.78
N SER A 155 15.10 -3.01 2.58
CA SER A 155 16.02 -3.65 1.64
C SER A 155 17.45 -3.69 2.19
N ALA A 156 17.95 -2.58 2.73
CA ALA A 156 19.28 -2.50 3.32
C ALA A 156 19.46 -3.45 4.50
N ALA A 157 18.45 -3.53 5.36
CA ALA A 157 18.49 -4.42 6.53
C ALA A 157 18.34 -5.90 6.14
N SER A 158 17.61 -6.22 5.07
CA SER A 158 17.56 -7.59 4.52
C SER A 158 18.93 -8.04 4.00
N LEU A 159 19.65 -7.17 3.31
CA LEU A 159 21.01 -7.43 2.80
C LEU A 159 22.03 -7.60 3.96
N ALA A 160 21.97 -6.75 4.97
CA ALA A 160 22.83 -6.87 6.15
C ALA A 160 22.63 -8.19 6.90
N GLY A 161 21.41 -8.70 6.98
CA GLY A 161 21.09 -9.98 7.58
C GLY A 161 21.61 -11.19 6.80
N LYS A 162 21.71 -11.10 5.48
CA LYS A 162 22.34 -12.14 4.63
C LYS A 162 23.87 -12.12 4.73
N SER A 163 24.48 -10.96 4.97
CA SER A 163 25.93 -10.79 5.11
C SER A 163 26.48 -11.26 6.45
N LEU A 164 25.66 -11.30 7.49
CA LEU A 164 26.01 -11.85 8.81
C LEU A 164 25.74 -13.35 8.87
N GLY A 165 26.26 -14.10 7.88
CA GLY A 165 26.08 -15.51 7.66
C GLY A 165 26.00 -16.32 8.93
N LEU A 166 24.89 -17.01 9.15
CA LEU A 166 24.83 -18.14 10.05
C LEU A 166 25.86 -19.19 9.60
N PRO A 167 26.72 -19.71 10.50
CA PRO A 167 27.63 -20.77 10.15
C PRO A 167 26.80 -21.98 9.69
N ASN A 168 27.17 -22.44 8.49
CA ASN A 168 26.70 -23.68 7.93
C ASN A 168 27.07 -24.82 8.89
N HIS A 169 26.15 -25.31 9.67
CA HIS A 169 26.33 -26.50 10.43
C HIS A 169 26.42 -27.68 9.47
N SER A 170 27.62 -27.88 8.93
CA SER A 170 28.00 -29.12 8.32
C SER A 170 27.88 -30.23 9.39
N VAL A 171 26.88 -31.05 9.22
CA VAL A 171 26.72 -32.28 9.97
C VAL A 171 27.99 -33.13 9.73
N PRO A 172 28.79 -33.51 10.75
CA PRO A 172 29.88 -34.45 10.53
C PRO A 172 29.26 -35.78 10.17
N SER A 173 29.50 -36.22 8.94
CA SER A 173 29.24 -37.61 8.52
C SER A 173 30.01 -38.55 9.44
N GLY A 174 29.25 -39.31 10.24
CA GLY A 174 29.80 -40.38 11.10
C GLY A 174 30.56 -41.38 10.26
N GLY A 175 31.86 -41.44 10.49
CA GLY A 175 32.73 -42.47 10.01
C GLY A 175 32.33 -43.80 10.63
N SER A 176 31.95 -44.73 9.79
CA SER A 176 31.91 -46.15 10.09
C SER A 176 33.33 -46.64 10.38
N GLY A 177 33.57 -47.13 11.58
CA GLY A 177 34.76 -47.87 11.96
C GLY A 177 34.33 -49.27 12.28
N SER A 178 34.68 -50.18 11.39
CA SER A 178 34.60 -51.62 11.58
C SER A 178 35.75 -52.12 12.45
N GLU A 179 35.44 -53.17 13.23
CA GLU A 179 36.30 -54.30 13.56
C GLU A 179 37.23 -54.24 14.79
N PRO A 180 37.63 -55.43 15.21
CA PRO A 180 37.22 -56.84 14.98
C PRO A 180 36.56 -57.49 16.19
#